data_7d3dacde24a0693680847392aded6d55
#
_entry.id   7d3dacde24a0693680847392aded6d55
#
_cell.length_a   1.000
_cell.length_b   1.000
_cell.length_c   1.000
_cell.angle_alpha   90.00
_cell.angle_beta   90.00
_cell.angle_gamma   90.00
#
_symmetry.space_group_name_H-M   'P 1'
#
loop_
_entity.id
_entity.type
_entity.pdbx_description
1 polymer ?
#
loop_
_entity_poly.entity_id
_entity_poly.type
_entity_poly.pdbx_seq_one_letter_code
_entity_poly.pdbx_strand_id
1 'polypeptide(L)'
;NLNKKSGFLGVSGVSSDSRDIEDGIKEGNERCILAQKLFVNRVVSYIAKFYLELKHVDAITFSGGIGENSIMTRAQILEGLEPLGVVLDSDANDVRGEFRLITKEGSKIPCYIVPTDEEVMIARDTYKYSK
;
A
#
# COMPACT_ATOMS: atom_id res chain seq x y z
N ASN A 1 -15.52 -8.43 -16.95
CA ASN A 1 -16.13 -7.56 -15.94
C ASN A 1 -15.44 -7.61 -14.58
N LEU A 2 -14.94 -8.78 -14.16
CA LEU A 2 -14.19 -8.89 -12.91
C LEU A 2 -12.93 -8.03 -12.89
N ASN A 3 -12.30 -7.83 -14.06
CA ASN A 3 -11.06 -7.06 -14.15
C ASN A 3 -11.28 -5.55 -14.38
N LYS A 4 -12.45 -5.14 -14.90
CA LYS A 4 -12.68 -3.76 -15.30
C LYS A 4 -13.78 -3.04 -14.53
N LYS A 5 -14.74 -3.77 -13.97
CA LYS A 5 -15.93 -3.20 -13.31
C LYS A 5 -16.06 -3.59 -11.84
N SER A 6 -15.07 -4.27 -11.29
CA SER A 6 -15.02 -4.65 -9.87
C SER A 6 -14.02 -3.77 -9.13
N GLY A 7 -13.76 -4.06 -7.86
CA GLY A 7 -12.83 -3.31 -7.04
C GLY A 7 -13.27 -1.87 -6.82
N PHE A 8 -12.36 -0.92 -6.95
CA PHE A 8 -12.66 0.50 -6.73
C PHE A 8 -13.81 1.01 -7.60
N LEU A 9 -13.81 0.67 -8.88
CA LEU A 9 -14.88 1.10 -9.77
C LEU A 9 -16.22 0.49 -9.38
N GLY A 10 -16.23 -0.80 -9.06
CA GLY A 10 -17.45 -1.52 -8.69
C GLY A 10 -18.13 -0.94 -7.45
N VAL A 11 -17.37 -0.53 -6.46
CA VAL A 11 -17.90 0.05 -5.22
C VAL A 11 -18.16 1.55 -5.35
N SER A 12 -17.19 2.30 -5.86
CA SER A 12 -17.30 3.77 -5.95
C SER A 12 -18.22 4.26 -7.06
N GLY A 13 -18.26 3.53 -8.18
CA GLY A 13 -18.92 4.00 -9.38
C GLY A 13 -18.21 5.17 -10.08
N VAL A 14 -17.04 5.56 -9.62
CA VAL A 14 -16.30 6.73 -10.12
C VAL A 14 -15.12 6.30 -10.98
N SER A 15 -14.20 5.51 -10.44
CA SER A 15 -12.97 5.14 -11.15
C SER A 15 -12.36 3.88 -10.58
N SER A 16 -11.51 3.23 -11.38
CA SER A 16 -10.63 2.16 -10.93
C SER A 16 -9.27 2.69 -10.45
N ASP A 17 -8.98 3.96 -10.66
CA ASP A 17 -7.72 4.59 -10.25
C ASP A 17 -7.82 5.10 -8.82
N SER A 18 -6.86 4.69 -7.98
CA SER A 18 -6.84 5.07 -6.57
C SER A 18 -6.71 6.59 -6.36
N ARG A 19 -6.09 7.31 -7.28
CA ARG A 19 -5.94 8.77 -7.20
C ARG A 19 -7.30 9.46 -7.32
N ASP A 20 -8.14 8.99 -8.23
CA ASP A 20 -9.51 9.51 -8.40
C ASP A 20 -10.36 9.19 -7.16
N ILE A 21 -10.15 8.02 -6.55
CA ILE A 21 -10.83 7.65 -5.31
C ILE A 21 -10.40 8.57 -4.17
N GLU A 22 -9.10 8.87 -4.04
CA GLU A 22 -8.61 9.80 -3.02
C GLU A 22 -9.19 11.21 -3.21
N ASP A 23 -9.28 11.68 -4.45
CA ASP A 23 -9.90 12.98 -4.75
C ASP A 23 -11.38 12.98 -4.38
N GLY A 24 -12.10 11.90 -4.69
CA GLY A 24 -13.50 11.75 -4.27
C GLY A 24 -13.68 11.76 -2.76
N ILE A 25 -12.74 11.17 -2.02
CA ILE A 25 -12.75 11.19 -0.54
C ILE A 25 -12.59 12.62 -0.03
N LYS A 26 -11.69 13.39 -0.59
CA LYS A 26 -11.49 14.81 -0.22
C LYS A 26 -12.74 15.64 -0.48
N GLU A 27 -13.52 15.29 -1.49
CA GLU A 27 -14.78 15.94 -1.83
C GLU A 27 -15.97 15.44 -0.98
N GLY A 28 -15.75 14.44 -0.12
CA GLY A 28 -16.78 13.87 0.74
C GLY A 28 -17.65 12.82 0.06
N ASN A 29 -17.23 12.23 -1.05
CA ASN A 29 -17.97 11.19 -1.74
C ASN A 29 -18.01 9.90 -0.90
N GLU A 30 -19.20 9.56 -0.40
CA GLU A 30 -19.40 8.42 0.50
C GLU A 30 -19.03 7.08 -0.13
N ARG A 31 -19.26 6.90 -1.42
CA ARG A 31 -18.92 5.66 -2.13
C ARG A 31 -17.42 5.51 -2.30
N CYS A 32 -16.69 6.60 -2.51
CA CYS A 32 -15.24 6.60 -2.55
C CYS A 32 -14.66 6.26 -1.17
N ILE A 33 -15.23 6.82 -0.11
CA ILE A 33 -14.84 6.51 1.27
C ILE A 33 -15.05 5.02 1.56
N LEU A 34 -16.20 4.48 1.17
CA LEU A 34 -16.49 3.05 1.34
C LEU A 34 -15.52 2.18 0.54
N ALA A 35 -15.24 2.53 -0.71
CA ALA A 35 -14.32 1.78 -1.56
C ALA A 35 -12.91 1.72 -0.95
N GLN A 36 -12.42 2.84 -0.45
CA GLN A 36 -11.13 2.93 0.23
C GLN A 36 -11.11 2.07 1.50
N LYS A 37 -12.15 2.17 2.31
CA LYS A 37 -12.27 1.39 3.54
C LYS A 37 -12.24 -0.12 3.28
N LEU A 38 -12.98 -0.57 2.28
CA LEU A 38 -13.00 -1.98 1.90
C LEU A 38 -11.63 -2.45 1.39
N PHE A 39 -10.96 -1.63 0.61
CA PHE A 39 -9.61 -1.93 0.12
C PHE A 39 -8.61 -2.07 1.29
N VAL A 40 -8.58 -1.10 2.19
CA VAL A 40 -7.69 -1.12 3.36
C VAL A 40 -7.98 -2.33 4.24
N ASN A 41 -9.25 -2.60 4.53
CA ASN A 41 -9.64 -3.76 5.34
C ASN A 41 -9.17 -5.07 4.71
N ARG A 42 -9.28 -5.19 3.40
CA ARG A 42 -8.81 -6.39 2.70
C ARG A 42 -7.30 -6.56 2.84
N VAL A 43 -6.53 -5.50 2.63
CA VAL A 43 -5.07 -5.54 2.78
C VAL A 43 -4.66 -5.90 4.21
N VAL A 44 -5.26 -5.25 5.19
CA VAL A 44 -5.01 -5.54 6.62
C VAL A 44 -5.33 -6.99 6.95
N SER A 45 -6.45 -7.51 6.45
CA SER A 45 -6.85 -8.90 6.67
C SER A 45 -5.86 -9.90 6.07
N TYR A 46 -5.35 -9.64 4.87
CA TYR A 46 -4.32 -10.48 4.26
C TYR A 46 -3.00 -10.43 5.04
N ILE A 47 -2.58 -9.27 5.48
CA ILE A 47 -1.36 -9.12 6.28
C ILE A 47 -1.49 -9.90 7.59
N ALA A 48 -2.63 -9.78 8.28
CA ALA A 48 -2.89 -10.52 9.51
C ALA A 48 -2.85 -12.04 9.28
N LYS A 49 -3.46 -12.50 8.21
CA LYS A 49 -3.45 -13.92 7.82
C LYS A 49 -2.03 -14.42 7.59
N PHE A 50 -1.24 -13.71 6.81
CA PHE A 50 0.15 -14.09 6.55
C PHE A 50 1.02 -13.99 7.79
N TYR A 51 0.79 -13.02 8.65
CA TYR A 51 1.47 -12.91 9.93
C TYR A 51 1.30 -14.17 10.77
N LEU A 52 0.07 -14.68 10.86
CA LEU A 52 -0.22 -15.91 11.60
C LEU A 52 0.38 -17.16 10.93
N GLU A 53 0.37 -17.23 9.62
CA GLU A 53 0.93 -18.36 8.88
C GLU A 53 2.46 -18.42 8.96
N LEU A 54 3.12 -17.27 8.88
CA LEU A 54 4.58 -17.17 8.92
C LEU A 54 5.14 -17.28 10.34
N LYS A 55 4.32 -17.05 11.36
CA LYS A 55 4.69 -17.07 12.79
C LYS A 55 5.72 -16.02 13.18
N HIS A 56 6.53 -15.53 12.26
CA HIS A 56 7.50 -14.49 12.45
C HIS A 56 7.60 -13.62 11.21
N VAL A 57 7.48 -12.31 11.37
CA VAL A 57 7.58 -11.33 10.30
C VAL A 57 8.64 -10.31 10.67
N ASP A 58 9.68 -10.20 9.84
CA ASP A 58 10.81 -9.29 10.08
C ASP A 58 10.50 -7.88 9.60
N ALA A 59 9.74 -7.73 8.53
CA ALA A 59 9.41 -6.44 7.93
C ALA A 59 8.19 -6.55 7.03
N ILE A 60 7.54 -5.41 6.81
CA ILE A 60 6.48 -5.24 5.80
C ILE A 60 6.97 -4.21 4.80
N THR A 61 6.83 -4.50 3.51
CA THR A 61 7.25 -3.59 2.46
C THR A 61 6.07 -3.17 1.58
N PHE A 62 6.05 -1.89 1.21
CA PHE A 62 5.09 -1.32 0.26
C PHE A 62 5.78 -1.05 -1.05
N SER A 63 5.26 -1.62 -2.13
CA SER A 63 5.77 -1.44 -3.48
C SER A 63 4.61 -1.36 -4.48
N GLY A 64 4.92 -1.05 -5.74
CA GLY A 64 3.90 -0.83 -6.77
C GLY A 64 3.22 0.53 -6.63
N GLY A 65 2.35 0.86 -7.57
CA GLY A 65 1.77 2.20 -7.71
C GLY A 65 1.13 2.75 -6.43
N ILE A 66 0.22 2.02 -5.81
CA ILE A 66 -0.48 2.46 -4.59
C ILE A 66 0.49 2.43 -3.40
N GLY A 67 1.24 1.35 -3.24
CA GLY A 67 2.16 1.20 -2.10
C GLY A 67 3.26 2.25 -2.07
N GLU A 68 3.77 2.64 -3.22
CA GLU A 68 4.83 3.64 -3.33
C GLU A 68 4.31 5.09 -3.20
N ASN A 69 3.11 5.37 -3.68
CA ASN A 69 2.66 6.74 -3.93
C ASN A 69 1.45 7.19 -3.09
N SER A 70 0.68 6.28 -2.49
CA SER A 70 -0.48 6.68 -1.70
C SER A 70 -0.14 6.79 -0.21
N ILE A 71 0.12 8.02 0.21
CA ILE A 71 0.39 8.36 1.61
C ILE A 71 -0.80 7.97 2.49
N MET A 72 -2.02 8.30 2.05
CA MET A 72 -3.26 7.99 2.76
C MET A 72 -3.44 6.48 2.96
N THR A 73 -3.27 5.69 1.91
CA THR A 73 -3.49 4.25 1.97
C THR A 73 -2.48 3.58 2.90
N ARG A 74 -1.21 3.95 2.82
CA ARG A 74 -0.20 3.41 3.74
C ARG A 74 -0.53 3.74 5.19
N ALA A 75 -0.89 4.99 5.47
CA ALA A 75 -1.26 5.41 6.83
C ALA A 75 -2.43 4.59 7.36
N GLN A 76 -3.48 4.43 6.58
CA GLN A 76 -4.67 3.67 6.98
C GLN A 76 -4.35 2.19 7.22
N ILE A 77 -3.50 1.59 6.38
CA ILE A 77 -3.08 0.20 6.56
C ILE A 77 -2.28 0.05 7.86
N LEU A 78 -1.31 0.91 8.12
CA LEU A 78 -0.51 0.84 9.33
C LEU A 78 -1.35 1.08 10.58
N GLU A 79 -2.30 1.98 10.54
CA GLU A 79 -3.26 2.18 11.63
C GLU A 79 -4.07 0.90 11.91
N GLY A 80 -4.48 0.19 10.86
CA GLY A 80 -5.16 -1.09 10.98
C GLY A 80 -4.29 -2.21 11.55
N LEU A 81 -2.97 -2.06 11.48
CA LEU A 81 -2.01 -3.03 12.00
C LEU A 81 -1.53 -2.70 13.43
N GLU A 82 -2.07 -1.67 14.05
CA GLU A 82 -1.74 -1.30 15.44
C GLU A 82 -1.82 -2.47 16.42
N PRO A 83 -2.84 -3.36 16.36
CA PRO A 83 -2.87 -4.54 17.23
C PRO A 83 -1.68 -5.49 17.10
N LEU A 84 -0.96 -5.46 15.99
CA LEU A 84 0.27 -6.23 15.80
C LEU A 84 1.51 -5.51 16.34
N GLY A 85 1.35 -4.34 16.92
CA GLY A 85 2.45 -3.54 17.45
C GLY A 85 3.12 -2.64 16.43
N VAL A 86 2.48 -2.39 15.28
CA VAL A 86 2.99 -1.47 14.25
C VAL A 86 2.67 -0.03 14.67
N VAL A 87 3.68 0.84 14.62
CA VAL A 87 3.55 2.26 14.98
C VAL A 87 3.94 3.13 13.80
N LEU A 88 2.96 3.82 13.22
CA LEU A 88 3.17 4.72 12.09
C LEU A 88 3.99 5.95 12.47
N ASP A 89 4.97 6.30 11.64
CA ASP A 89 5.63 7.60 11.65
C ASP A 89 5.04 8.45 10.51
N SER A 90 4.13 9.35 10.85
CA SER A 90 3.41 10.15 9.87
C SER A 90 4.33 11.07 9.07
N ASP A 91 5.36 11.61 9.70
CA ASP A 91 6.31 12.48 9.01
C ASP A 91 7.16 11.70 8.01
N ALA A 92 7.64 10.54 8.40
CA ALA A 92 8.39 9.66 7.50
C ALA A 92 7.53 9.12 6.36
N ASN A 93 6.24 8.88 6.60
CA ASN A 93 5.30 8.40 5.59
C ASN A 93 4.94 9.46 4.53
N ASP A 94 5.22 10.74 4.79
CA ASP A 94 4.86 11.84 3.89
C ASP A 94 5.83 11.96 2.72
N VAL A 95 5.97 10.87 1.95
CA VAL A 95 6.80 10.79 0.75
C VAL A 95 6.16 9.89 -0.30
N ARG A 96 6.59 10.04 -1.54
CA ARG A 96 6.13 9.26 -2.69
C ARG A 96 7.31 8.71 -3.48
N GLY A 97 7.25 7.42 -3.83
CA GLY A 97 8.22 6.80 -4.72
C GLY A 97 9.66 6.77 -4.21
N GLU A 98 9.86 6.86 -2.91
CA GLU A 98 11.18 6.91 -2.27
C GLU A 98 11.35 5.77 -1.28
N PHE A 99 12.52 5.16 -1.24
CA PHE A 99 12.83 4.18 -0.19
C PHE A 99 12.85 4.86 1.17
N ARG A 100 12.02 4.38 2.09
CA ARG A 100 11.96 4.95 3.43
C ARG A 100 11.35 3.99 4.45
N LEU A 101 11.90 3.99 5.66
CA LEU A 101 11.29 3.41 6.84
C LEU A 101 10.16 4.34 7.31
N ILE A 102 8.95 3.85 7.43
CA ILE A 102 7.76 4.65 7.78
C ILE A 102 7.15 4.30 9.13
N THR A 103 7.86 3.57 9.95
CA THR A 103 7.45 3.25 11.32
C THR A 103 8.41 3.90 12.32
N LYS A 104 7.87 4.22 13.51
CA LYS A 104 8.66 4.80 14.59
C LYS A 104 9.53 3.73 15.26
N GLU A 105 10.57 4.18 15.95
CA GLU A 105 11.29 3.35 16.88
C GLU A 105 10.32 2.80 17.92
N GLY A 106 10.42 1.52 18.22
CA GLY A 106 9.45 0.84 19.09
C GLY A 106 8.35 0.11 18.37
N SER A 107 8.18 0.30 17.05
CA SER A 107 7.32 -0.55 16.25
C SER A 107 7.86 -1.98 16.26
N LYS A 108 6.99 -2.95 16.55
CA LYS A 108 7.40 -4.37 16.59
C LYS A 108 7.78 -4.90 15.22
N ILE A 109 7.14 -4.39 14.17
CA ILE A 109 7.41 -4.75 12.79
C ILE A 109 7.76 -3.47 12.04
N PRO A 110 8.99 -3.34 11.49
CA PRO A 110 9.32 -2.19 10.67
C PRO A 110 8.61 -2.28 9.32
N CYS A 111 8.10 -1.14 8.83
CA CYS A 111 7.46 -1.04 7.52
C CYS A 111 8.23 -0.08 6.64
N TYR A 112 8.49 -0.48 5.40
CA TYR A 112 9.30 0.28 4.45
C TYR A 112 8.54 0.53 3.17
N ILE A 113 8.81 1.66 2.53
CA ILE A 113 8.48 1.87 1.13
C ILE A 113 9.70 1.39 0.33
N VAL A 114 9.48 0.45 -0.59
CA VAL A 114 10.54 -0.10 -1.44
C VAL A 114 10.13 0.14 -2.90
N PRO A 115 10.62 1.21 -3.54
CA PRO A 115 10.29 1.46 -4.93
C PRO A 115 10.77 0.31 -5.83
N THR A 116 9.91 -0.08 -6.76
CA THR A 116 10.26 -1.05 -7.79
C THR A 116 10.70 -0.31 -9.03
N ASP A 117 11.84 -0.69 -9.57
CA ASP A 117 12.34 -0.15 -10.83
C ASP A 117 12.48 -1.31 -11.84
N GLU A 118 11.36 -1.61 -12.49
CA GLU A 118 11.29 -2.68 -13.47
C GLU A 118 12.17 -2.37 -14.70
N GLU A 119 12.29 -1.11 -15.08
CA GLU A 119 13.12 -0.69 -16.20
C GLU A 119 14.61 -0.96 -15.96
N VAL A 120 15.10 -0.66 -14.76
CA VAL A 120 16.48 -0.95 -14.37
C VAL A 120 16.73 -2.46 -14.31
N MET A 121 15.77 -3.23 -13.82
CA MET A 121 15.86 -4.70 -13.79
C MET A 121 15.95 -5.26 -15.21
N ILE A 122 15.10 -4.81 -16.11
CA ILE A 122 15.11 -5.21 -17.52
C ILE A 122 16.45 -4.82 -18.17
N ALA A 123 16.93 -3.60 -17.94
CA ALA A 123 18.20 -3.11 -18.48
C ALA A 123 19.38 -3.95 -17.97
N ARG A 124 19.41 -4.30 -16.69
CA ARG A 124 20.45 -5.16 -16.11
C ARG A 124 20.43 -6.56 -16.71
N ASP A 125 19.26 -7.15 -16.86
CA ASP A 125 19.12 -8.48 -17.45
C ASP A 125 19.51 -8.46 -18.92
N THR A 126 19.08 -7.45 -19.67
CA THR A 126 19.47 -7.28 -21.07
C THR A 126 20.98 -7.18 -21.20
N TYR A 127 21.64 -6.37 -20.39
CA TYR A 127 23.10 -6.24 -20.39
C TYR A 127 23.78 -7.56 -20.06
N LYS A 128 23.29 -8.29 -19.08
CA LYS A 128 23.86 -9.58 -18.65
C LYS A 128 23.78 -10.63 -19.75
N TYR A 129 22.66 -10.69 -20.47
CA TYR A 129 22.42 -11.70 -21.48
C TYR A 129 22.88 -11.30 -22.89
N SER A 130 23.22 -10.04 -23.10
CA SER A 130 23.78 -9.56 -24.38
C SER A 130 25.29 -9.83 -24.55
N LYS A 131 25.94 -10.26 -23.50
CA LYS A 131 27.33 -10.70 -23.50
C LYS A 131 27.42 -12.20 -23.69
#